data_83d648c78deede7ec3c9d4e1d20bd997
#
_entry.id   83d648c78deede7ec3c9d4e1d20bd997
#
_cell.length_a   1.000
_cell.length_b   1.000
_cell.length_c   1.000
_cell.angle_alpha   90.00
_cell.angle_beta   90.00
_cell.angle_gamma   90.00
#
_symmetry.space_group_name_H-M   'P 1'
#
loop_
_entity.id
_entity.type
_entity.pdbx_description
1 polymer ?
#
loop_
_entity_poly.entity_id
_entity_poly.type
_entity_poly.pdbx_seq_one_letter_code
_entity_poly.pdbx_strand_id
1 'polypeptide(L)'
;MRKSIQRILSYKKTIALIVIAIIGIGSYIINGIQKNVKKMADIPTVSYYPDYPTPNTEGKEATVIERGAYLVKAGDCIACHTNTPQKGPAFSGGLPMQTPFGTIYSPNITPDKETGIGNWTDEQFINAMREGISPEGHRYYPAFPYLYFNKVTTEDLIAIKAYLDNIPAIHQPNIKPDMIWPFNWRFLQSGWRLLFFSPNKTGPYQSDSRQSTDWNRGAYLVEGLGHCAMCHTPSYYLLDKSLPLGAPIQKYNLTGAPIQGFLAPNITSSNLEKVSDEEILAVFTQNRLIGGGSVEGPMLEANHNSLRHLSRADLLSIITYLKSVKSTMPPKPKSGRGGVGKGIYDSYCTGCHANGGGGAPIYGDATAWESILKNGMPVIYTNAIKGIGGMPAKGTCLSCSDDEIKQAVDYMIASVTGKSVVHAEKPKRLTMDDGKRIYEQNCSVCHTSGFKNAPKPGDIEAWKPMVDAGFLATYENIMAGRKGHLPHGACVDCSDAEIVAAVKYMMQESAPGKDYSLW
;
A
#
# COMPACT_ATOMS: atom_id res chain seq x y z
N MET A 1 -58.63 -7.80 -31.35
CA MET A 1 -58.21 -6.73 -30.43
C MET A 1 -58.08 -7.18 -28.98
N ARG A 2 -59.08 -7.82 -28.30
CA ARG A 2 -58.95 -8.31 -26.91
C ARG A 2 -57.77 -9.29 -26.66
N LYS A 3 -57.53 -10.27 -27.55
CA LYS A 3 -56.42 -11.24 -27.42
C LYS A 3 -55.04 -10.59 -27.53
N SER A 4 -54.88 -9.55 -28.33
CA SER A 4 -53.59 -8.79 -28.46
C SER A 4 -53.31 -7.97 -27.21
N ILE A 5 -54.33 -7.35 -26.62
CA ILE A 5 -54.20 -6.56 -25.37
C ILE A 5 -53.83 -7.50 -24.19
N GLN A 6 -54.46 -8.68 -24.10
CA GLN A 6 -54.09 -9.67 -23.06
C GLN A 6 -52.64 -10.18 -23.19
N ARG A 7 -52.14 -10.39 -24.42
CA ARG A 7 -50.75 -10.75 -24.65
C ARG A 7 -49.78 -9.65 -24.22
N ILE A 8 -50.06 -8.37 -24.55
CA ILE A 8 -49.25 -7.23 -24.14
C ILE A 8 -49.21 -7.06 -22.62
N LEU A 9 -50.35 -7.24 -21.94
CA LEU A 9 -50.46 -7.19 -20.49
C LEU A 9 -49.70 -8.33 -19.81
N SER A 10 -49.78 -9.55 -20.37
CA SER A 10 -49.01 -10.72 -19.89
C SER A 10 -47.50 -10.47 -20.03
N TYR A 11 -47.06 -9.94 -21.18
CA TYR A 11 -45.61 -9.63 -21.42
C TYR A 11 -45.09 -8.55 -20.45
N LYS A 12 -45.87 -7.49 -20.20
CA LYS A 12 -45.50 -6.46 -19.21
C LYS A 12 -45.41 -7.02 -17.78
N LYS A 13 -46.33 -7.92 -17.38
CA LYS A 13 -46.26 -8.60 -16.07
C LYS A 13 -45.02 -9.49 -15.96
N THR A 14 -44.67 -10.22 -17.02
CA THR A 14 -43.46 -11.07 -17.05
C THR A 14 -42.19 -10.23 -16.93
N ILE A 15 -42.10 -9.13 -17.66
CA ILE A 15 -40.96 -8.18 -17.56
C ILE A 15 -40.86 -7.60 -16.13
N ALA A 16 -41.96 -7.17 -15.55
CA ALA A 16 -42.02 -6.65 -14.20
C ALA A 16 -41.53 -7.68 -13.16
N LEU A 17 -41.95 -8.93 -13.28
CA LEU A 17 -41.48 -10.01 -12.41
C LEU A 17 -39.97 -10.29 -12.58
N ILE A 18 -39.46 -10.27 -13.81
CA ILE A 18 -38.05 -10.44 -14.08
C ILE A 18 -37.24 -9.29 -13.46
N VAL A 19 -37.70 -8.06 -13.62
CA VAL A 19 -37.05 -6.87 -13.03
C VAL A 19 -37.03 -6.93 -11.50
N ILE A 20 -38.14 -7.31 -10.88
CA ILE A 20 -38.24 -7.50 -9.43
C ILE A 20 -37.29 -8.62 -8.96
N ALA A 21 -37.21 -9.73 -9.68
CA ALA A 21 -36.26 -10.80 -9.37
C ALA A 21 -34.81 -10.35 -9.48
N ILE A 22 -34.44 -9.61 -10.53
CA ILE A 22 -33.08 -9.05 -10.70
C ILE A 22 -32.74 -8.08 -9.56
N ILE A 23 -33.67 -7.20 -9.18
CA ILE A 23 -33.46 -6.26 -8.06
C ILE A 23 -33.32 -7.05 -6.74
N GLY A 24 -34.15 -8.07 -6.50
CA GLY A 24 -34.06 -8.92 -5.31
C GLY A 24 -32.73 -9.67 -5.22
N ILE A 25 -32.28 -10.26 -6.32
CA ILE A 25 -30.97 -10.93 -6.42
C ILE A 25 -29.84 -9.93 -6.19
N GLY A 26 -29.89 -8.76 -6.84
CA GLY A 26 -28.89 -7.70 -6.66
C GLY A 26 -28.81 -7.25 -5.20
N SER A 27 -29.94 -7.01 -4.56
CA SER A 27 -30.00 -6.64 -3.13
C SER A 27 -29.43 -7.73 -2.22
N TYR A 28 -29.73 -8.99 -2.48
CA TYR A 28 -29.18 -10.12 -1.73
C TYR A 28 -27.66 -10.16 -1.82
N ILE A 29 -27.10 -10.04 -3.03
CA ILE A 29 -25.65 -10.05 -3.28
C ILE A 29 -24.99 -8.86 -2.57
N ILE A 30 -25.53 -7.65 -2.73
CA ILE A 30 -24.98 -6.44 -2.11
C ILE A 30 -24.97 -6.55 -0.59
N ASN A 31 -26.07 -6.96 0.02
CA ASN A 31 -26.16 -7.15 1.47
C ASN A 31 -25.18 -8.22 1.97
N GLY A 32 -25.03 -9.32 1.25
CA GLY A 32 -24.05 -10.36 1.56
C GLY A 32 -22.61 -9.85 1.52
N ILE A 33 -22.26 -9.10 0.49
CA ILE A 33 -20.95 -8.46 0.34
C ILE A 33 -20.70 -7.48 1.50
N GLN A 34 -21.63 -6.59 1.80
CA GLN A 34 -21.49 -5.62 2.90
C GLN A 34 -21.25 -6.29 4.24
N LYS A 35 -21.99 -7.39 4.52
CA LYS A 35 -21.81 -8.20 5.74
C LYS A 35 -20.41 -8.80 5.81
N ASN A 36 -19.88 -9.33 4.69
CA ASN A 36 -18.55 -9.93 4.64
C ASN A 36 -17.44 -8.87 4.74
N VAL A 37 -17.59 -7.73 4.07
CA VAL A 37 -16.64 -6.59 4.19
C VAL A 37 -16.55 -6.12 5.64
N LYS A 38 -17.67 -6.08 6.37
CA LYS A 38 -17.65 -5.75 7.80
C LYS A 38 -16.87 -6.79 8.61
N LYS A 39 -17.04 -8.08 8.33
CA LYS A 39 -16.26 -9.16 8.99
C LYS A 39 -14.76 -9.05 8.70
N MET A 40 -14.36 -8.56 7.51
CA MET A 40 -12.94 -8.37 7.18
C MET A 40 -12.27 -7.28 8.02
N ALA A 41 -13.03 -6.34 8.56
CA ALA A 41 -12.51 -5.31 9.46
C ALA A 41 -12.19 -5.86 10.87
N ASP A 42 -12.79 -6.98 11.24
CA ASP A 42 -12.66 -7.60 12.57
C ASP A 42 -11.63 -8.77 12.58
N ILE A 43 -10.64 -8.76 11.68
CA ILE A 43 -9.62 -9.82 11.64
C ILE A 43 -8.75 -9.70 12.90
N PRO A 44 -8.68 -10.75 13.74
CA PRO A 44 -7.89 -10.71 14.94
C PRO A 44 -6.38 -10.63 14.62
N THR A 45 -5.64 -9.90 15.43
CA THR A 45 -4.17 -9.87 15.34
C THR A 45 -3.63 -11.28 15.59
N VAL A 46 -2.74 -11.75 14.72
CA VAL A 46 -2.07 -13.03 14.90
C VAL A 46 -1.19 -12.97 16.14
N SER A 47 -1.43 -13.84 17.08
CA SER A 47 -0.69 -13.93 18.36
C SER A 47 0.02 -15.26 18.54
N TYR A 48 -0.14 -16.18 17.59
CA TYR A 48 0.47 -17.50 17.60
C TYR A 48 1.18 -17.75 16.27
N TYR A 49 2.45 -18.08 16.35
CA TYR A 49 3.30 -18.44 15.22
C TYR A 49 3.79 -19.87 15.43
N PRO A 50 3.30 -20.84 14.63
CA PRO A 50 3.70 -22.24 14.76
C PRO A 50 5.14 -22.44 14.29
N ASP A 51 5.82 -23.40 14.92
CA ASP A 51 7.11 -23.86 14.44
C ASP A 51 6.97 -24.69 13.17
N TYR A 52 7.96 -24.59 12.30
CA TYR A 52 8.04 -25.43 11.11
C TYR A 52 8.37 -26.88 11.53
N PRO A 53 7.58 -27.86 11.09
CA PRO A 53 7.86 -29.26 11.39
C PRO A 53 9.22 -29.69 10.84
N THR A 54 9.96 -30.48 11.65
CA THR A 54 11.19 -31.11 11.19
C THR A 54 10.83 -32.28 10.26
N PRO A 55 11.35 -32.30 9.02
CA PRO A 55 11.09 -33.41 8.11
C PRO A 55 11.89 -34.66 8.49
N ASN A 56 11.34 -35.82 8.18
CA ASN A 56 12.08 -37.06 8.22
C ASN A 56 12.95 -37.19 6.96
N THR A 57 14.27 -37.16 7.13
CA THR A 57 15.25 -37.29 6.04
C THR A 57 15.93 -38.67 5.99
N GLU A 58 15.60 -39.60 6.91
CA GLU A 58 16.22 -40.92 6.99
C GLU A 58 15.98 -41.74 5.72
N GLY A 59 17.07 -42.18 5.09
CA GLY A 59 17.02 -42.98 3.87
C GLY A 59 16.54 -42.23 2.59
N LYS A 60 16.58 -40.89 2.61
CA LYS A 60 16.04 -40.03 1.54
C LYS A 60 17.06 -39.01 1.05
N GLU A 61 16.75 -38.32 -0.05
CA GLU A 61 17.57 -37.21 -0.56
C GLU A 61 17.47 -35.98 0.37
N ALA A 62 18.24 -35.98 1.44
CA ALA A 62 18.21 -34.93 2.46
C ALA A 62 18.37 -33.51 1.87
N THR A 63 19.25 -33.34 0.91
CA THR A 63 19.50 -32.03 0.26
C THR A 63 18.28 -31.46 -0.45
N VAL A 64 17.46 -32.28 -1.10
CA VAL A 64 16.22 -31.87 -1.76
C VAL A 64 15.18 -31.48 -0.71
N ILE A 65 15.03 -32.26 0.35
CA ILE A 65 14.10 -32.00 1.45
C ILE A 65 14.48 -30.73 2.20
N GLU A 66 15.77 -30.51 2.49
CA GLU A 66 16.28 -29.30 3.15
C GLU A 66 16.05 -28.06 2.28
N ARG A 67 16.29 -28.18 0.96
CA ARG A 67 15.93 -27.13 0.00
C ARG A 67 14.43 -26.82 0.06
N GLY A 68 13.59 -27.85 0.08
CA GLY A 68 12.13 -27.70 0.21
C GLY A 68 11.74 -27.00 1.51
N ALA A 69 12.35 -27.39 2.65
CA ALA A 69 12.13 -26.73 3.93
C ALA A 69 12.45 -25.23 3.91
N TYR A 70 13.52 -24.85 3.22
CA TYR A 70 13.89 -23.46 3.01
C TYR A 70 12.85 -22.72 2.12
N LEU A 71 12.45 -23.34 1.01
CA LEU A 71 11.52 -22.73 0.05
C LEU A 71 10.09 -22.58 0.60
N VAL A 72 9.65 -23.53 1.43
CA VAL A 72 8.36 -23.45 2.14
C VAL A 72 8.32 -22.23 3.08
N LYS A 73 9.45 -21.91 3.73
CA LYS A 73 9.60 -20.69 4.53
C LYS A 73 9.58 -19.46 3.62
N ALA A 74 10.33 -19.49 2.52
CA ALA A 74 10.33 -18.38 1.56
C ALA A 74 8.94 -18.09 0.95
N GLY A 75 8.11 -19.13 0.82
CA GLY A 75 6.74 -19.05 0.30
C GLY A 75 5.67 -18.74 1.35
N ASP A 76 6.06 -18.57 2.62
CA ASP A 76 5.13 -18.30 3.74
C ASP A 76 3.93 -19.27 3.82
N CYS A 77 4.14 -20.52 3.43
CA CYS A 77 3.06 -21.51 3.31
C CYS A 77 2.33 -21.76 4.64
N ILE A 78 3.07 -21.69 5.75
CA ILE A 78 2.56 -21.97 7.10
C ILE A 78 1.52 -20.93 7.54
N ALA A 79 1.65 -19.67 7.11
CA ALA A 79 0.74 -18.58 7.47
C ALA A 79 -0.70 -18.87 7.02
N CYS A 80 -0.87 -19.33 5.77
CA CYS A 80 -2.18 -19.68 5.25
C CYS A 80 -2.63 -21.09 5.66
N HIS A 81 -1.72 -22.07 5.68
CA HIS A 81 -2.08 -23.47 5.88
C HIS A 81 -2.09 -23.92 7.34
N THR A 82 -2.16 -22.98 8.30
CA THR A 82 -2.31 -23.27 9.73
C THR A 82 -3.40 -22.43 10.33
N ASN A 83 -4.32 -23.03 11.07
CA ASN A 83 -5.38 -22.32 11.78
C ASN A 83 -4.82 -21.66 13.05
N THR A 84 -4.09 -20.55 12.89
CA THR A 84 -3.42 -19.84 13.98
C THR A 84 -4.36 -19.28 15.05
N PRO A 85 -5.59 -18.79 14.75
CA PRO A 85 -6.55 -18.40 15.78
C PRO A 85 -6.93 -19.52 16.73
N GLN A 86 -6.95 -20.77 16.25
CA GLN A 86 -7.25 -21.95 17.06
C GLN A 86 -6.01 -22.72 17.51
N LYS A 87 -4.81 -22.16 17.28
CA LYS A 87 -3.52 -22.81 17.55
C LYS A 87 -3.44 -24.22 16.94
N GLY A 88 -3.97 -24.36 15.71
CA GLY A 88 -3.98 -25.63 14.98
C GLY A 88 -2.57 -26.12 14.63
N PRO A 89 -2.42 -27.40 14.32
CA PRO A 89 -1.16 -27.96 13.87
C PRO A 89 -0.66 -27.32 12.57
N ALA A 90 0.66 -27.18 12.44
CA ALA A 90 1.28 -26.63 11.24
C ALA A 90 0.86 -27.40 9.98
N PHE A 91 0.52 -26.67 8.93
CA PHE A 91 0.10 -27.17 7.62
C PHE A 91 -1.19 -27.99 7.57
N SER A 92 -1.92 -28.15 8.69
CA SER A 92 -3.18 -28.90 8.72
C SER A 92 -4.37 -28.15 8.10
N GLY A 93 -4.19 -26.89 7.69
CA GLY A 93 -5.25 -26.07 7.09
C GLY A 93 -6.29 -25.56 8.09
N GLY A 94 -7.49 -25.24 7.59
CA GLY A 94 -8.62 -24.78 8.40
C GLY A 94 -8.61 -23.30 8.75
N LEU A 95 -7.63 -22.51 8.29
CA LEU A 95 -7.61 -21.06 8.51
C LEU A 95 -8.76 -20.38 7.73
N PRO A 96 -9.64 -19.63 8.40
CA PRO A 96 -10.71 -18.88 7.73
C PRO A 96 -10.13 -17.59 7.12
N MET A 97 -10.12 -17.53 5.80
CA MET A 97 -9.74 -16.34 5.04
C MET A 97 -11.00 -15.58 4.62
N GLN A 98 -11.22 -14.42 5.22
CA GLN A 98 -12.38 -13.59 4.92
C GLN A 98 -12.20 -12.86 3.59
N THR A 99 -13.20 -12.95 2.72
CA THR A 99 -13.26 -12.20 1.45
C THR A 99 -14.58 -11.45 1.36
N PRO A 100 -14.72 -10.44 0.48
CA PRO A 100 -16.00 -9.78 0.26
C PRO A 100 -17.11 -10.76 -0.19
N PHE A 101 -16.73 -11.89 -0.79
CA PHE A 101 -17.64 -12.86 -1.37
C PHE A 101 -17.98 -14.01 -0.43
N GLY A 102 -17.34 -14.07 0.74
CA GLY A 102 -17.51 -15.13 1.73
C GLY A 102 -16.20 -15.57 2.36
N THR A 103 -16.24 -16.69 3.08
CA THR A 103 -15.07 -17.25 3.77
C THR A 103 -14.52 -18.42 2.97
N ILE A 104 -13.21 -18.37 2.70
CA ILE A 104 -12.44 -19.48 2.14
C ILE A 104 -11.65 -20.11 3.30
N TYR A 105 -11.54 -21.42 3.33
CA TYR A 105 -10.71 -22.13 4.32
C TYR A 105 -9.51 -22.74 3.61
N SER A 106 -8.31 -22.56 4.20
CA SER A 106 -7.10 -23.17 3.67
C SER A 106 -7.18 -24.70 3.78
N PRO A 107 -6.71 -25.44 2.77
CA PRO A 107 -6.69 -26.91 2.84
C PRO A 107 -5.53 -27.43 3.68
N ASN A 108 -5.68 -28.66 4.15
CA ASN A 108 -4.61 -29.48 4.72
C ASN A 108 -3.58 -29.83 3.62
N ILE A 109 -2.31 -29.45 3.82
CA ILE A 109 -1.20 -29.77 2.93
C ILE A 109 -0.14 -30.68 3.57
N THR A 110 -0.50 -31.33 4.69
CA THR A 110 0.32 -32.41 5.24
C THR A 110 0.24 -33.68 4.38
N PRO A 111 1.16 -34.65 4.55
CA PRO A 111 1.16 -35.88 3.76
C PRO A 111 0.10 -36.90 4.21
N ASP A 112 -0.99 -36.43 4.85
CA ASP A 112 -2.14 -37.29 5.14
C ASP A 112 -2.81 -37.72 3.83
N LYS A 113 -3.06 -39.03 3.69
CA LYS A 113 -3.56 -39.59 2.44
C LYS A 113 -5.05 -39.37 2.20
N GLU A 114 -5.82 -39.10 3.25
CA GLU A 114 -7.27 -38.94 3.15
C GLU A 114 -7.67 -37.47 3.08
N THR A 115 -7.03 -36.61 3.85
CA THR A 115 -7.44 -35.22 4.03
C THR A 115 -6.40 -34.21 3.55
N GLY A 116 -5.15 -34.66 3.31
CA GLY A 116 -4.03 -33.84 2.87
C GLY A 116 -3.62 -34.11 1.42
N ILE A 117 -2.33 -33.93 1.14
CA ILE A 117 -1.77 -34.09 -0.21
C ILE A 117 -0.94 -35.39 -0.38
N GLY A 118 -1.01 -36.33 0.58
CA GLY A 118 -0.16 -37.52 0.61
C GLY A 118 -0.35 -38.48 -0.58
N ASN A 119 -1.44 -38.36 -1.33
CA ASN A 119 -1.70 -39.13 -2.55
C ASN A 119 -1.43 -38.35 -3.86
N TRP A 120 -0.97 -37.09 -3.77
CA TRP A 120 -0.74 -36.27 -4.95
C TRP A 120 0.56 -36.65 -5.66
N THR A 121 0.51 -36.75 -6.99
CA THR A 121 1.72 -36.84 -7.80
C THR A 121 2.43 -35.49 -7.87
N ASP A 122 3.70 -35.49 -8.27
CA ASP A 122 4.47 -34.25 -8.50
C ASP A 122 3.80 -33.38 -9.57
N GLU A 123 3.28 -33.98 -10.63
CA GLU A 123 2.57 -33.27 -11.69
C GLU A 123 1.30 -32.58 -11.16
N GLN A 124 0.51 -33.25 -10.33
CA GLN A 124 -0.68 -32.69 -9.71
C GLN A 124 -0.33 -31.52 -8.80
N PHE A 125 0.74 -31.64 -8.00
CA PHE A 125 1.21 -30.57 -7.14
C PHE A 125 1.71 -29.37 -7.96
N ILE A 126 2.53 -29.59 -8.98
CA ILE A 126 3.01 -28.55 -9.90
C ILE A 126 1.85 -27.84 -10.57
N ASN A 127 0.86 -28.58 -11.06
CA ASN A 127 -0.33 -28.00 -11.68
C ASN A 127 -1.16 -27.17 -10.69
N ALA A 128 -1.32 -27.64 -9.46
CA ALA A 128 -2.00 -26.88 -8.41
C ALA A 128 -1.28 -25.56 -8.12
N MET A 129 0.03 -25.57 -7.98
CA MET A 129 0.84 -24.40 -7.68
C MET A 129 0.89 -23.39 -8.84
N ARG A 130 1.06 -23.85 -10.08
CA ARG A 130 1.24 -22.97 -11.24
C ARG A 130 -0.05 -22.54 -11.90
N GLU A 131 -1.01 -23.46 -11.99
CA GLU A 131 -2.27 -23.22 -12.68
C GLU A 131 -3.43 -22.94 -11.73
N GLY A 132 -3.27 -23.19 -10.43
CA GLY A 132 -4.37 -23.09 -9.48
C GLY A 132 -5.50 -24.06 -9.80
N ILE A 133 -5.17 -25.29 -10.19
CA ILE A 133 -6.13 -26.35 -10.54
C ILE A 133 -5.85 -27.56 -9.64
N SER A 134 -6.87 -28.03 -8.92
CA SER A 134 -6.75 -29.23 -8.08
C SER A 134 -6.65 -30.51 -8.93
N PRO A 135 -6.24 -31.65 -8.34
CA PRO A 135 -6.26 -32.96 -9.00
C PRO A 135 -7.61 -33.35 -9.60
N GLU A 136 -8.72 -32.89 -8.99
CA GLU A 136 -10.09 -33.12 -9.47
C GLU A 136 -10.52 -32.12 -10.56
N GLY A 137 -9.64 -31.23 -11.01
CA GLY A 137 -9.91 -30.24 -12.05
C GLY A 137 -10.63 -28.97 -11.56
N HIS A 138 -10.78 -28.78 -10.26
CA HIS A 138 -11.39 -27.58 -9.69
C HIS A 138 -10.41 -26.39 -9.75
N ARG A 139 -10.89 -25.23 -10.19
CA ARG A 139 -10.13 -23.98 -10.16
C ARG A 139 -10.15 -23.37 -8.77
N TYR A 140 -8.96 -23.00 -8.26
CA TYR A 140 -8.86 -22.33 -6.97
C TYR A 140 -9.31 -20.86 -7.06
N TYR A 141 -9.75 -20.33 -5.93
CA TYR A 141 -9.95 -18.90 -5.77
C TYR A 141 -8.60 -18.17 -5.77
N PRO A 142 -8.53 -16.91 -6.24
CA PRO A 142 -7.26 -16.17 -6.32
C PRO A 142 -6.70 -15.73 -4.97
N ALA A 143 -7.30 -16.15 -3.86
CA ALA A 143 -6.69 -16.12 -2.54
C ALA A 143 -5.46 -17.03 -2.47
N PHE A 144 -5.44 -18.13 -3.23
CA PHE A 144 -4.24 -18.93 -3.45
C PHE A 144 -3.37 -18.24 -4.52
N PRO A 145 -2.11 -17.88 -4.22
CA PRO A 145 -1.32 -16.98 -5.04
C PRO A 145 -0.67 -17.64 -6.28
N TYR A 146 -1.41 -18.47 -7.03
CA TYR A 146 -0.91 -19.12 -8.23
C TYR A 146 -0.47 -18.13 -9.33
N LEU A 147 -0.93 -16.87 -9.30
CA LEU A 147 -0.41 -15.82 -10.18
C LEU A 147 1.09 -15.59 -10.01
N TYR A 148 1.61 -15.84 -8.83
CA TYR A 148 3.02 -15.68 -8.47
C TYR A 148 3.73 -17.03 -8.52
N PHE A 149 3.13 -18.06 -7.98
CA PHE A 149 3.71 -19.40 -7.94
C PHE A 149 3.91 -20.01 -9.32
N ASN A 150 3.25 -19.50 -10.37
CA ASN A 150 3.55 -19.93 -11.75
C ASN A 150 5.00 -19.64 -12.16
N LYS A 151 5.70 -18.72 -11.46
CA LYS A 151 7.12 -18.40 -11.69
C LYS A 151 8.09 -19.33 -10.98
N VAL A 152 7.62 -20.17 -10.05
CA VAL A 152 8.47 -21.10 -9.34
C VAL A 152 8.95 -22.20 -10.28
N THR A 153 10.25 -22.52 -10.24
CA THR A 153 10.83 -23.56 -11.11
C THR A 153 10.29 -24.95 -10.75
N THR A 154 10.40 -25.88 -11.67
CA THR A 154 9.92 -27.26 -11.46
C THR A 154 10.70 -27.95 -10.33
N GLU A 155 12.01 -27.76 -10.31
CA GLU A 155 12.93 -28.31 -9.31
C GLU A 155 12.56 -27.81 -7.90
N ASP A 156 12.22 -26.51 -7.78
CA ASP A 156 11.84 -25.93 -6.50
C ASP A 156 10.45 -26.38 -6.03
N LEU A 157 9.50 -26.58 -6.96
CA LEU A 157 8.19 -27.15 -6.61
C LEU A 157 8.31 -28.61 -6.14
N ILE A 158 9.18 -29.41 -6.80
CA ILE A 158 9.47 -30.78 -6.38
C ILE A 158 10.14 -30.78 -4.99
N ALA A 159 11.08 -29.87 -4.75
CA ALA A 159 11.70 -29.75 -3.44
C ALA A 159 10.70 -29.37 -2.34
N ILE A 160 9.80 -28.39 -2.60
CA ILE A 160 8.71 -28.03 -1.69
C ILE A 160 7.85 -29.24 -1.38
N LYS A 161 7.43 -29.99 -2.40
CA LYS A 161 6.62 -31.19 -2.23
C LYS A 161 7.39 -32.26 -1.43
N ALA A 162 8.66 -32.48 -1.72
CA ALA A 162 9.49 -33.41 -0.97
C ALA A 162 9.57 -33.06 0.53
N TYR A 163 9.62 -31.79 0.90
CA TYR A 163 9.52 -31.40 2.31
C TYR A 163 8.13 -31.73 2.88
N LEU A 164 7.06 -31.34 2.19
CA LEU A 164 5.68 -31.57 2.65
C LEU A 164 5.34 -33.06 2.78
N ASP A 165 5.88 -33.90 1.90
CA ASP A 165 5.70 -35.37 1.96
C ASP A 165 6.44 -36.01 3.15
N ASN A 166 7.35 -35.28 3.79
CA ASN A 166 8.21 -35.81 4.84
C ASN A 166 8.01 -35.16 6.22
N ILE A 167 7.01 -34.27 6.37
CA ILE A 167 6.57 -33.77 7.66
C ILE A 167 5.52 -34.71 8.28
N PRO A 168 5.16 -34.57 9.58
CA PRO A 168 4.10 -35.36 10.19
C PRO A 168 2.76 -35.23 9.48
N ALA A 169 2.12 -36.34 9.17
CA ALA A 169 0.78 -36.39 8.62
C ALA A 169 -0.26 -36.04 9.70
N ILE A 170 -1.15 -35.13 9.39
CA ILE A 170 -2.23 -34.69 10.29
C ILE A 170 -3.57 -34.97 9.61
N HIS A 171 -4.38 -35.81 10.23
CA HIS A 171 -5.74 -36.08 9.74
C HIS A 171 -6.68 -34.93 10.11
N GLN A 172 -6.89 -34.01 9.19
CA GLN A 172 -7.75 -32.82 9.33
C GLN A 172 -8.60 -32.64 8.08
N PRO A 173 -9.92 -32.94 8.14
CA PRO A 173 -10.81 -32.77 7.01
C PRO A 173 -10.88 -31.31 6.53
N ASN A 174 -10.87 -31.12 5.22
CA ASN A 174 -10.96 -29.80 4.59
C ASN A 174 -12.35 -29.20 4.74
N ILE A 175 -12.43 -27.95 5.16
CA ILE A 175 -13.67 -27.21 5.32
C ILE A 175 -14.09 -26.62 3.96
N LYS A 176 -15.36 -26.82 3.58
CA LYS A 176 -15.89 -26.24 2.34
C LYS A 176 -16.00 -24.72 2.46
N PRO A 177 -15.64 -23.95 1.40
CA PRO A 177 -15.82 -22.51 1.38
C PRO A 177 -17.29 -22.11 1.60
N ASP A 178 -17.50 -21.10 2.47
CA ASP A 178 -18.79 -20.48 2.72
C ASP A 178 -18.89 -19.18 1.89
N MET A 179 -19.27 -19.33 0.61
CA MET A 179 -19.36 -18.25 -0.35
C MET A 179 -20.82 -17.91 -0.66
N ILE A 180 -21.14 -16.59 -0.73
CA ILE A 180 -22.48 -16.15 -1.15
C ILE A 180 -22.74 -16.54 -2.61
N TRP A 181 -23.97 -16.97 -2.89
CA TRP A 181 -24.38 -17.23 -4.27
C TRP A 181 -24.32 -15.93 -5.11
N PRO A 182 -23.82 -15.95 -6.38
CA PRO A 182 -23.36 -17.11 -7.15
C PRO A 182 -21.84 -17.38 -7.04
N PHE A 183 -21.10 -16.71 -6.16
CA PHE A 183 -19.63 -16.83 -6.08
C PHE A 183 -19.15 -18.20 -5.55
N ASN A 184 -20.06 -19.02 -5.02
CA ASN A 184 -19.79 -20.44 -4.73
C ASN A 184 -19.63 -21.30 -6.01
N TRP A 185 -20.00 -20.80 -7.18
CA TRP A 185 -19.84 -21.51 -8.44
C TRP A 185 -18.41 -21.41 -8.96
N ARG A 186 -17.65 -22.51 -8.84
CA ARG A 186 -16.24 -22.56 -9.23
C ARG A 186 -15.97 -22.22 -10.71
N PHE A 187 -16.93 -22.43 -11.60
CA PHE A 187 -16.76 -22.07 -13.02
C PHE A 187 -16.57 -20.56 -13.23
N LEU A 188 -17.06 -19.70 -12.32
CA LEU A 188 -16.85 -18.26 -12.40
C LEU A 188 -15.37 -17.88 -12.32
N GLN A 189 -14.54 -18.75 -11.71
CA GLN A 189 -13.09 -18.58 -11.69
C GLN A 189 -12.48 -18.65 -13.10
N SER A 190 -13.18 -19.27 -14.08
CA SER A 190 -12.72 -19.26 -15.50
C SER A 190 -12.75 -17.86 -16.07
N GLY A 191 -13.81 -17.08 -15.77
CA GLY A 191 -13.90 -15.67 -16.22
C GLY A 191 -12.83 -14.79 -15.55
N TRP A 192 -12.62 -14.95 -14.24
CA TRP A 192 -11.58 -14.25 -13.51
C TRP A 192 -10.18 -14.57 -14.09
N ARG A 193 -9.90 -15.85 -14.34
CA ARG A 193 -8.63 -16.31 -14.95
C ARG A 193 -8.41 -15.74 -16.34
N LEU A 194 -9.46 -15.70 -17.17
CA LEU A 194 -9.39 -15.11 -18.50
C LEU A 194 -9.01 -13.64 -18.46
N LEU A 195 -9.54 -12.88 -17.50
CA LEU A 195 -9.32 -11.44 -17.38
C LEU A 195 -7.97 -11.09 -16.72
N PHE A 196 -7.55 -11.84 -15.71
CA PHE A 196 -6.47 -11.43 -14.84
C PHE A 196 -5.27 -12.40 -14.81
N PHE A 197 -5.48 -13.69 -14.93
CA PHE A 197 -4.39 -14.66 -14.92
C PHE A 197 -3.80 -14.90 -16.32
N SER A 198 -4.63 -15.18 -17.31
CA SER A 198 -4.12 -15.50 -18.66
C SER A 198 -3.27 -14.39 -19.27
N PRO A 199 -3.61 -13.09 -19.14
CA PRO A 199 -2.75 -12.01 -19.64
C PRO A 199 -1.43 -11.86 -18.87
N ASN A 200 -1.40 -12.28 -17.60
CA ASN A 200 -0.27 -12.10 -16.68
C ASN A 200 0.52 -13.40 -16.45
N LYS A 201 0.12 -14.50 -17.09
CA LYS A 201 0.81 -15.78 -16.98
C LYS A 201 2.16 -15.73 -17.70
N THR A 202 3.24 -15.90 -16.95
CA THR A 202 4.60 -15.84 -17.48
C THR A 202 5.31 -17.20 -17.52
N GLY A 203 4.79 -18.21 -16.79
CA GLY A 203 5.45 -19.49 -16.57
C GLY A 203 6.68 -19.40 -15.66
N PRO A 204 7.49 -20.46 -15.57
CA PRO A 204 8.67 -20.48 -14.69
C PRO A 204 9.62 -19.31 -14.97
N TYR A 205 10.18 -18.76 -13.89
CA TYR A 205 11.12 -17.65 -13.96
C TYR A 205 12.30 -17.95 -14.88
N GLN A 206 12.64 -17.00 -15.73
CA GLN A 206 13.80 -17.04 -16.59
C GLN A 206 14.77 -15.94 -16.17
N SER A 207 16.02 -16.31 -15.90
CA SER A 207 17.06 -15.34 -15.54
C SER A 207 17.34 -14.35 -16.67
N ASP A 208 17.40 -13.07 -16.35
CA ASP A 208 17.84 -12.03 -17.27
C ASP A 208 19.38 -11.98 -17.28
N SER A 209 20.00 -12.39 -18.36
CA SER A 209 21.46 -12.43 -18.52
C SER A 209 22.14 -11.03 -18.47
N ARG A 210 21.35 -9.96 -18.56
CA ARG A 210 21.84 -8.57 -18.45
C ARG A 210 21.98 -8.12 -16.99
N GLN A 211 21.42 -8.89 -16.04
CA GLN A 211 21.41 -8.58 -14.63
C GLN A 211 22.36 -9.50 -13.86
N SER A 212 22.73 -9.05 -12.64
CA SER A 212 23.55 -9.87 -11.75
C SER A 212 22.81 -11.11 -11.25
N THR A 213 23.56 -12.08 -10.74
CA THR A 213 23.02 -13.27 -10.09
C THR A 213 22.13 -12.90 -8.91
N ASP A 214 22.58 -11.94 -8.09
CA ASP A 214 21.82 -11.48 -6.92
C ASP A 214 20.53 -10.80 -7.32
N TRP A 215 20.56 -9.98 -8.37
CA TRP A 215 19.34 -9.37 -8.90
C TRP A 215 18.34 -10.43 -9.37
N ASN A 216 18.81 -11.41 -10.15
CA ASN A 216 17.96 -12.51 -10.64
C ASN A 216 17.40 -13.34 -9.48
N ARG A 217 18.20 -13.58 -8.45
CA ARG A 217 17.74 -14.30 -7.25
C ARG A 217 16.69 -13.49 -6.50
N GLY A 218 16.88 -12.19 -6.34
CA GLY A 218 15.91 -11.28 -5.74
C GLY A 218 14.60 -11.22 -6.52
N ALA A 219 14.67 -11.08 -7.84
CA ALA A 219 13.52 -11.11 -8.73
C ALA A 219 12.71 -12.41 -8.58
N TYR A 220 13.40 -13.55 -8.62
CA TYR A 220 12.79 -14.86 -8.43
C TYR A 220 12.02 -14.98 -7.11
N LEU A 221 12.64 -14.52 -6.00
CA LEU A 221 12.01 -14.57 -4.68
C LEU A 221 10.83 -13.59 -4.59
N VAL A 222 10.99 -12.35 -5.01
CA VAL A 222 9.95 -11.31 -4.88
C VAL A 222 8.74 -11.59 -5.77
N GLU A 223 8.98 -11.99 -7.02
CA GLU A 223 7.92 -12.21 -7.99
C GLU A 223 7.28 -13.60 -7.92
N GLY A 224 8.00 -14.57 -7.34
CA GLY A 224 7.58 -15.96 -7.16
C GLY A 224 7.11 -16.25 -5.75
N LEU A 225 7.92 -17.00 -4.98
CA LEU A 225 7.54 -17.52 -3.67
C LEU A 225 7.17 -16.44 -2.65
N GLY A 226 7.91 -15.33 -2.61
CA GLY A 226 7.62 -14.24 -1.68
C GLY A 226 6.36 -13.46 -2.00
N HIS A 227 5.80 -13.59 -3.21
CA HIS A 227 4.56 -12.96 -3.69
C HIS A 227 4.30 -11.54 -3.14
N CYS A 228 5.36 -10.74 -2.98
CA CYS A 228 5.33 -9.41 -2.36
C CYS A 228 4.29 -8.47 -2.99
N ALA A 229 4.10 -8.61 -4.31
CA ALA A 229 3.12 -7.83 -5.05
C ALA A 229 1.65 -8.15 -4.67
N MET A 230 1.37 -9.25 -3.97
CA MET A 230 0.02 -9.56 -3.48
C MET A 230 -0.47 -8.50 -2.49
N CYS A 231 0.43 -7.99 -1.63
CA CYS A 231 0.13 -6.95 -0.66
C CYS A 231 0.58 -5.57 -1.13
N HIS A 232 1.75 -5.48 -1.80
CA HIS A 232 2.38 -4.21 -2.16
C HIS A 232 1.98 -3.66 -3.55
N THR A 233 0.99 -4.24 -4.22
CA THR A 233 0.47 -3.75 -5.50
C THR A 233 -1.03 -3.46 -5.40
N PRO A 234 -1.50 -2.30 -5.88
CA PRO A 234 -2.93 -2.02 -5.93
C PRO A 234 -3.68 -3.10 -6.71
N SER A 235 -4.82 -3.54 -6.19
CA SER A 235 -5.70 -4.49 -6.86
C SER A 235 -6.70 -3.77 -7.77
N TYR A 236 -7.27 -4.51 -8.74
CA TYR A 236 -8.49 -4.08 -9.40
C TYR A 236 -9.65 -4.12 -8.42
N TYR A 237 -10.50 -3.11 -8.48
CA TYR A 237 -11.70 -2.98 -7.65
C TYR A 237 -12.96 -2.93 -8.50
N LEU A 238 -14.03 -3.50 -8.01
CA LEU A 238 -15.39 -3.26 -8.47
C LEU A 238 -16.07 -2.25 -7.51
N LEU A 239 -17.03 -1.47 -8.00
CA LEU A 239 -17.87 -0.56 -7.19
C LEU A 239 -17.03 0.38 -6.31
N ASP A 240 -16.43 1.40 -6.94
CA ASP A 240 -15.79 2.54 -6.27
C ASP A 240 -14.80 2.17 -5.15
N LYS A 241 -13.90 1.24 -5.44
CA LYS A 241 -12.82 0.76 -4.55
C LYS A 241 -13.28 -0.03 -3.31
N SER A 242 -14.55 -0.35 -3.19
CA SER A 242 -15.05 -1.10 -2.04
C SER A 242 -14.90 -2.62 -2.17
N LEU A 243 -14.65 -3.13 -3.38
CA LEU A 243 -14.66 -4.57 -3.66
C LEU A 243 -13.39 -5.01 -4.40
N PRO A 244 -12.32 -5.41 -3.67
CA PRO A 244 -11.09 -5.90 -4.31
C PRO A 244 -11.33 -7.23 -5.01
N LEU A 245 -10.85 -7.36 -6.24
CA LEU A 245 -10.97 -8.57 -7.06
C LEU A 245 -9.82 -9.56 -6.87
N GLY A 246 -8.85 -9.26 -6.02
CA GLY A 246 -7.65 -10.09 -5.82
C GLY A 246 -6.75 -10.17 -7.05
N ALA A 247 -6.82 -9.18 -7.95
CA ALA A 247 -6.05 -9.12 -9.18
C ALA A 247 -5.15 -7.87 -9.16
N PRO A 248 -3.82 -8.02 -9.16
CA PRO A 248 -2.89 -6.90 -9.09
C PRO A 248 -2.91 -6.08 -10.39
N ILE A 249 -2.85 -4.75 -10.27
CA ILE A 249 -2.68 -3.85 -11.40
C ILE A 249 -1.19 -3.77 -11.73
N GLN A 250 -0.72 -4.58 -12.67
CA GLN A 250 0.70 -4.74 -13.01
C GLN A 250 1.42 -3.42 -13.33
N LYS A 251 0.72 -2.44 -13.91
CA LYS A 251 1.26 -1.10 -14.17
C LYS A 251 1.77 -0.42 -12.89
N TYR A 252 1.19 -0.75 -11.74
CA TYR A 252 1.50 -0.18 -10.42
C TYR A 252 2.20 -1.20 -9.52
N ASN A 253 2.96 -2.12 -10.12
CA ASN A 253 3.62 -3.20 -9.38
C ASN A 253 4.48 -2.65 -8.24
N LEU A 254 4.29 -3.18 -7.03
CA LEU A 254 5.05 -2.86 -5.80
C LEU A 254 4.98 -1.40 -5.32
N THR A 255 4.01 -0.60 -5.82
CA THR A 255 3.87 0.82 -5.43
C THR A 255 3.09 1.05 -4.14
N GLY A 256 2.72 -0.01 -3.45
CA GLY A 256 1.96 0.02 -2.19
C GLY A 256 0.45 -0.10 -2.39
N ALA A 257 -0.23 -0.66 -1.40
CA ALA A 257 -1.67 -0.82 -1.40
C ALA A 257 -2.24 -0.96 0.03
N PRO A 258 -3.51 -0.59 0.26
CA PRO A 258 -4.19 -0.93 1.51
C PRO A 258 -4.47 -2.44 1.57
N ILE A 259 -4.19 -3.05 2.73
CA ILE A 259 -4.41 -4.46 3.01
C ILE A 259 -4.86 -4.66 4.45
N GLN A 260 -6.02 -5.26 4.69
CA GLN A 260 -6.54 -5.62 6.02
C GLN A 260 -6.44 -4.49 7.06
N GLY A 261 -6.79 -3.26 6.69
CA GLY A 261 -6.71 -2.09 7.59
C GLY A 261 -5.31 -1.51 7.80
N PHE A 262 -4.29 -2.06 7.14
CA PHE A 262 -2.93 -1.54 7.10
C PHE A 262 -2.60 -0.98 5.71
N LEU A 263 -1.51 -0.24 5.63
CA LEU A 263 -0.94 0.19 4.37
C LEU A 263 0.36 -0.55 4.10
N ALA A 264 0.36 -1.45 3.12
CA ALA A 264 1.60 -1.98 2.56
C ALA A 264 2.29 -0.85 1.77
N PRO A 265 3.51 -0.41 2.16
CA PRO A 265 4.14 0.75 1.54
C PRO A 265 4.63 0.46 0.12
N ASN A 266 4.99 1.53 -0.60
CA ASN A 266 5.75 1.44 -1.84
C ASN A 266 7.14 0.87 -1.54
N ILE A 267 7.48 -0.25 -2.19
CA ILE A 267 8.78 -0.93 -2.06
C ILE A 267 9.58 -0.94 -3.36
N THR A 268 9.33 0.03 -4.25
CA THR A 268 10.11 0.25 -5.48
C THR A 268 11.29 1.18 -5.26
N SER A 269 12.15 1.35 -6.28
CA SER A 269 13.28 2.28 -6.26
C SER A 269 12.89 3.70 -5.85
N SER A 270 11.71 4.19 -6.23
CA SER A 270 11.26 5.54 -5.89
C SER A 270 11.18 5.80 -4.37
N ASN A 271 11.06 4.75 -3.57
CA ASN A 271 11.03 4.84 -2.10
C ASN A 271 12.29 4.27 -1.43
N LEU A 272 12.92 3.27 -2.04
CA LEU A 272 14.01 2.52 -1.40
C LEU A 272 15.42 2.91 -1.86
N GLU A 273 15.59 3.63 -2.98
CA GLU A 273 16.90 3.91 -3.57
C GLU A 273 17.89 4.56 -2.58
N LYS A 274 17.40 5.48 -1.75
CA LYS A 274 18.20 6.24 -0.78
C LYS A 274 18.26 5.61 0.62
N VAL A 275 17.52 4.53 0.84
CA VAL A 275 17.49 3.81 2.12
C VAL A 275 18.66 2.83 2.16
N SER A 276 19.38 2.75 3.27
CA SER A 276 20.48 1.79 3.41
C SER A 276 19.96 0.36 3.41
N ASP A 277 20.78 -0.58 2.94
CA ASP A 277 20.40 -2.01 2.93
C ASP A 277 20.18 -2.53 4.35
N GLU A 278 20.93 -2.03 5.33
CA GLU A 278 20.79 -2.40 6.74
C GLU A 278 19.44 -1.94 7.34
N GLU A 279 18.95 -0.75 6.95
CA GLU A 279 17.62 -0.31 7.39
C GLU A 279 16.51 -1.19 6.81
N ILE A 280 16.63 -1.60 5.54
CA ILE A 280 15.65 -2.51 4.93
C ILE A 280 15.76 -3.91 5.53
N LEU A 281 16.97 -4.41 5.77
CA LEU A 281 17.20 -5.67 6.49
C LEU A 281 16.57 -5.67 7.88
N ALA A 282 16.64 -4.55 8.59
CA ALA A 282 16.02 -4.41 9.91
C ALA A 282 14.49 -4.51 9.87
N VAL A 283 13.85 -4.12 8.75
CA VAL A 283 12.41 -4.36 8.55
C VAL A 283 12.10 -5.86 8.58
N PHE A 284 12.90 -6.66 7.88
CA PHE A 284 12.68 -8.11 7.74
C PHE A 284 13.06 -8.91 8.98
N THR A 285 14.16 -8.52 9.64
CA THR A 285 14.79 -9.35 10.68
C THR A 285 14.55 -8.87 12.11
N GLN A 286 14.29 -7.56 12.28
CA GLN A 286 14.12 -6.92 13.58
C GLN A 286 12.72 -6.29 13.78
N ASN A 287 11.83 -6.41 12.80
CA ASN A 287 10.51 -5.77 12.79
C ASN A 287 10.57 -4.25 13.03
N ARG A 288 11.59 -3.59 12.54
CA ARG A 288 11.81 -2.15 12.68
C ARG A 288 11.53 -1.43 11.35
N LEU A 289 10.57 -0.51 11.34
CA LEU A 289 10.26 0.30 10.16
C LEU A 289 11.41 1.23 9.76
N ILE A 290 11.52 1.51 8.47
CA ILE A 290 12.40 2.55 7.93
C ILE A 290 11.99 3.89 8.57
N GLY A 291 12.97 4.61 9.13
CA GLY A 291 12.72 5.85 9.85
C GLY A 291 12.23 5.69 11.29
N GLY A 292 12.04 4.46 11.79
CA GLY A 292 11.65 4.16 13.17
C GLY A 292 10.25 3.57 13.30
N GLY A 293 9.92 3.09 14.51
CA GLY A 293 8.67 2.38 14.79
C GLY A 293 8.75 0.87 14.52
N SER A 294 7.66 0.16 14.77
CA SER A 294 7.56 -1.29 14.68
C SER A 294 6.74 -1.72 13.47
N VAL A 295 7.13 -2.84 12.86
CA VAL A 295 6.31 -3.53 11.85
C VAL A 295 5.13 -4.20 12.56
N GLU A 296 3.93 -4.06 12.00
CA GLU A 296 2.70 -4.59 12.55
C GLU A 296 1.84 -5.29 11.46
N GLY A 297 0.78 -5.94 11.90
CA GLY A 297 -0.23 -6.54 11.03
C GLY A 297 0.33 -7.62 10.11
N PRO A 298 -0.16 -7.74 8.87
CA PRO A 298 0.23 -8.81 7.94
C PRO A 298 1.73 -8.87 7.64
N MET A 299 2.43 -7.72 7.65
CA MET A 299 3.88 -7.74 7.42
C MET A 299 4.66 -8.30 8.61
N LEU A 300 4.17 -8.10 9.85
CA LEU A 300 4.75 -8.74 11.03
C LEU A 300 4.62 -10.26 10.95
N GLU A 301 3.47 -10.75 10.50
CA GLU A 301 3.23 -12.17 10.26
C GLU A 301 4.17 -12.73 9.18
N ALA A 302 4.29 -12.05 8.03
CA ALA A 302 5.21 -12.42 6.96
C ALA A 302 6.68 -12.45 7.43
N ASN A 303 7.09 -11.50 8.28
CA ASN A 303 8.43 -11.52 8.88
C ASN A 303 8.62 -12.76 9.79
N HIS A 304 7.67 -13.04 10.65
CA HIS A 304 7.76 -14.16 11.58
C HIS A 304 7.79 -15.53 10.89
N ASN A 305 6.91 -15.71 9.90
CA ASN A 305 6.75 -16.98 9.23
C ASN A 305 7.72 -17.18 8.06
N SER A 306 8.20 -16.12 7.43
CA SER A 306 8.99 -16.20 6.20
C SER A 306 10.32 -15.46 6.30
N LEU A 307 10.32 -14.14 6.19
CA LEU A 307 11.51 -13.36 5.86
C LEU A 307 12.66 -13.53 6.86
N ARG A 308 12.39 -13.62 8.16
CA ARG A 308 13.41 -13.84 9.20
C ARG A 308 14.15 -15.17 9.05
N HIS A 309 13.59 -16.13 8.33
CA HIS A 309 14.18 -17.46 8.10
C HIS A 309 15.04 -17.53 6.84
N LEU A 310 15.03 -16.48 6.02
CA LEU A 310 15.84 -16.41 4.82
C LEU A 310 17.29 -16.09 5.16
N SER A 311 18.20 -16.58 4.32
CA SER A 311 19.61 -16.23 4.43
C SER A 311 19.81 -14.73 4.21
N ARG A 312 20.83 -14.16 4.86
CA ARG A 312 21.21 -12.75 4.62
C ARG A 312 21.48 -12.48 3.14
N ALA A 313 22.04 -13.45 2.41
CA ALA A 313 22.30 -13.33 0.98
C ALA A 313 21.00 -13.18 0.17
N ASP A 314 19.98 -14.00 0.44
CA ASP A 314 18.68 -13.91 -0.20
C ASP A 314 17.95 -12.61 0.16
N LEU A 315 18.02 -12.15 1.41
CA LEU A 315 17.45 -10.86 1.81
C LEU A 315 18.12 -9.69 1.09
N LEU A 316 19.45 -9.70 0.94
CA LEU A 316 20.17 -8.69 0.16
C LEU A 316 19.83 -8.78 -1.34
N SER A 317 19.65 -9.97 -1.88
CA SER A 317 19.17 -10.17 -3.25
C SER A 317 17.78 -9.56 -3.46
N ILE A 318 16.85 -9.79 -2.53
CA ILE A 318 15.52 -9.15 -2.51
C ILE A 318 15.67 -7.62 -2.52
N ILE A 319 16.51 -7.04 -1.66
CA ILE A 319 16.75 -5.60 -1.58
C ILE A 319 17.32 -5.07 -2.91
N THR A 320 18.32 -5.75 -3.48
CA THR A 320 18.92 -5.40 -4.77
C THR A 320 17.88 -5.33 -5.88
N TYR A 321 16.99 -6.32 -5.93
CA TYR A 321 15.89 -6.31 -6.90
C TYR A 321 14.92 -5.16 -6.64
N LEU A 322 14.40 -5.01 -5.42
CA LEU A 322 13.42 -3.97 -5.07
C LEU A 322 13.92 -2.56 -5.38
N LYS A 323 15.18 -2.26 -5.08
CA LYS A 323 15.81 -0.96 -5.40
C LYS A 323 15.97 -0.71 -6.89
N SER A 324 15.87 -1.72 -7.73
CA SER A 324 15.92 -1.60 -9.19
C SER A 324 14.56 -1.43 -9.85
N VAL A 325 13.47 -1.80 -9.16
CA VAL A 325 12.11 -1.80 -9.72
C VAL A 325 11.63 -0.37 -9.97
N LYS A 326 11.33 -0.08 -11.24
CA LYS A 326 10.74 1.20 -11.67
C LYS A 326 9.28 0.95 -12.06
N SER A 327 8.34 1.38 -11.23
CA SER A 327 6.91 1.27 -11.51
C SER A 327 6.26 2.62 -11.69
N THR A 328 5.23 2.68 -12.53
CA THR A 328 4.38 3.87 -12.64
C THR A 328 3.61 4.05 -11.33
N MET A 329 3.71 5.22 -10.72
CA MET A 329 2.89 5.52 -9.55
C MET A 329 1.41 5.57 -9.91
N PRO A 330 0.51 5.06 -9.05
CA PRO A 330 -0.92 5.22 -9.25
C PRO A 330 -1.27 6.71 -9.39
N PRO A 331 -2.27 7.04 -10.24
CA PRO A 331 -2.74 8.42 -10.33
C PRO A 331 -3.23 8.88 -8.96
N LYS A 332 -2.95 10.14 -8.65
CA LYS A 332 -3.49 10.76 -7.43
C LYS A 332 -5.02 10.60 -7.39
N PRO A 333 -5.59 10.39 -6.21
CA PRO A 333 -7.04 10.33 -6.08
C PRO A 333 -7.65 11.63 -6.61
N LYS A 334 -8.64 11.51 -7.50
CA LYS A 334 -9.41 12.68 -7.94
C LYS A 334 -10.16 13.22 -6.73
N SER A 335 -10.27 14.55 -6.63
CA SER A 335 -11.12 15.19 -5.62
C SER A 335 -12.56 14.69 -5.77
N GLY A 336 -12.99 13.83 -4.86
CA GLY A 336 -14.37 13.38 -4.73
C GLY A 336 -15.21 14.34 -3.89
N ARG A 337 -16.45 13.97 -3.54
CA ARG A 337 -17.22 14.68 -2.52
C ARG A 337 -16.41 14.69 -1.21
N GLY A 338 -15.93 15.87 -0.78
CA GLY A 338 -15.04 16.04 0.38
C GLY A 338 -13.65 16.57 0.05
N GLY A 339 -13.36 16.88 -1.23
CA GLY A 339 -12.12 17.56 -1.64
C GLY A 339 -10.91 16.62 -1.78
N VAL A 340 -9.76 17.22 -2.10
CA VAL A 340 -8.48 16.54 -2.29
C VAL A 340 -8.02 15.86 -1.00
N GLY A 341 -8.17 16.54 0.16
CA GLY A 341 -7.74 16.02 1.45
C GLY A 341 -8.40 14.71 1.83
N LYS A 342 -9.74 14.59 1.60
CA LYS A 342 -10.45 13.33 1.80
C LYS A 342 -9.93 12.22 0.87
N GLY A 343 -9.70 12.53 -0.40
CA GLY A 343 -9.20 11.55 -1.36
C GLY A 343 -7.83 10.99 -0.97
N ILE A 344 -6.95 11.84 -0.45
CA ILE A 344 -5.63 11.42 0.04
C ILE A 344 -5.78 10.61 1.33
N TYR A 345 -6.60 11.08 2.28
CA TYR A 345 -6.89 10.33 3.50
C TYR A 345 -7.38 8.92 3.17
N ASP A 346 -8.39 8.78 2.33
CA ASP A 346 -8.97 7.48 1.94
C ASP A 346 -7.96 6.55 1.26
N SER A 347 -6.95 7.09 0.60
CA SER A 347 -6.00 6.30 -0.20
C SER A 347 -4.69 5.97 0.52
N TYR A 348 -4.27 6.82 1.48
CA TYR A 348 -2.92 6.71 2.07
C TYR A 348 -2.91 6.78 3.61
N CYS A 349 -3.94 7.32 4.24
CA CYS A 349 -3.93 7.57 5.68
C CYS A 349 -4.82 6.59 6.46
N THR A 350 -5.91 6.09 5.86
CA THR A 350 -6.86 5.18 6.49
C THR A 350 -6.22 3.91 7.03
N GLY A 351 -5.19 3.39 6.37
CA GLY A 351 -4.52 2.15 6.78
C GLY A 351 -4.04 2.16 8.24
N CYS A 352 -3.63 3.33 8.75
CA CYS A 352 -3.24 3.49 10.14
C CYS A 352 -4.28 4.27 10.95
N HIS A 353 -4.79 5.39 10.40
CA HIS A 353 -5.63 6.33 11.13
C HIS A 353 -7.12 5.93 11.21
N ALA A 354 -7.56 4.87 10.54
CA ALA A 354 -8.93 4.36 10.71
C ALA A 354 -9.11 3.50 11.97
N ASN A 355 -8.07 2.79 12.38
CA ASN A 355 -8.11 1.79 13.46
C ASN A 355 -6.98 1.90 14.50
N GLY A 356 -6.11 2.91 14.40
CA GLY A 356 -5.03 3.15 15.36
C GLY A 356 -3.78 2.29 15.12
N GLY A 357 -3.60 1.72 13.91
CA GLY A 357 -2.42 0.93 13.55
C GLY A 357 -1.11 1.71 13.81
N GLY A 358 -0.09 1.06 14.39
CA GLY A 358 1.18 1.68 14.72
C GLY A 358 1.09 2.82 15.76
N GLY A 359 0.04 2.84 16.59
CA GLY A 359 -0.20 3.93 17.56
C GLY A 359 -0.69 5.23 16.91
N ALA A 360 -1.17 5.18 15.66
CA ALA A 360 -1.70 6.34 14.96
C ALA A 360 -2.98 6.86 15.64
N PRO A 361 -3.16 8.18 15.78
CA PRO A 361 -4.41 8.74 16.32
C PRO A 361 -5.58 8.42 15.39
N ILE A 362 -6.64 7.85 15.96
CA ILE A 362 -7.80 7.37 15.20
C ILE A 362 -8.60 8.55 14.65
N TYR A 363 -8.99 8.48 13.39
CA TYR A 363 -9.86 9.47 12.73
C TYR A 363 -11.20 9.59 13.49
N GLY A 364 -11.58 10.83 13.82
CA GLY A 364 -12.81 11.12 14.56
C GLY A 364 -12.74 10.89 16.08
N ASP A 365 -11.67 10.35 16.62
CA ASP A 365 -11.47 10.20 18.06
C ASP A 365 -10.80 11.44 18.66
N ALA A 366 -11.61 12.34 19.24
CA ALA A 366 -11.12 13.58 19.82
C ALA A 366 -10.10 13.36 20.95
N THR A 367 -10.21 12.25 21.69
CA THR A 367 -9.30 11.92 22.80
C THR A 367 -7.91 11.57 22.27
N ALA A 368 -7.84 10.77 21.21
CA ALA A 368 -6.59 10.39 20.55
C ALA A 368 -5.83 11.60 19.96
N TRP A 369 -6.57 12.64 19.56
CA TRP A 369 -6.00 13.85 18.97
C TRP A 369 -5.71 14.97 19.96
N GLU A 370 -6.19 14.91 21.22
CA GLU A 370 -6.10 16.02 22.19
C GLU A 370 -4.67 16.50 22.43
N SER A 371 -3.74 15.60 22.70
CA SER A 371 -2.34 15.94 22.96
C SER A 371 -1.63 16.47 21.71
N ILE A 372 -2.01 15.96 20.52
CA ILE A 372 -1.42 16.34 19.24
C ILE A 372 -1.84 17.75 18.86
N LEU A 373 -3.11 18.10 19.06
CA LEU A 373 -3.66 19.42 18.77
C LEU A 373 -3.00 20.53 19.61
N LYS A 374 -2.53 20.22 20.83
CA LYS A 374 -1.79 21.17 21.69
C LYS A 374 -0.47 21.64 21.06
N ASN A 375 0.11 20.86 20.13
CA ASN A 375 1.36 21.25 19.45
C ASN A 375 1.14 22.28 18.34
N GLY A 376 -0.11 22.54 17.95
CA GLY A 376 -0.49 23.46 16.89
C GLY A 376 -0.31 22.91 15.47
N MET A 377 -1.06 23.47 14.53
CA MET A 377 -1.12 22.99 13.13
C MET A 377 0.24 22.96 12.40
N PRO A 378 1.16 23.94 12.57
CA PRO A 378 2.47 23.90 11.91
C PRO A 378 3.29 22.66 12.26
N VAL A 379 3.25 22.25 13.53
CA VAL A 379 3.97 21.04 13.99
C VAL A 379 3.31 19.79 13.44
N ILE A 380 1.97 19.73 13.43
CA ILE A 380 1.20 18.60 12.91
C ILE A 380 1.48 18.42 11.40
N TYR A 381 1.48 19.50 10.62
CA TYR A 381 1.83 19.45 9.21
C TYR A 381 3.26 18.98 8.98
N THR A 382 4.20 19.51 9.75
CA THR A 382 5.62 19.11 9.64
C THR A 382 5.78 17.61 9.91
N ASN A 383 5.13 17.10 10.95
CA ASN A 383 5.15 15.68 11.30
C ASN A 383 4.52 14.81 10.20
N ALA A 384 3.41 15.24 9.61
CA ALA A 384 2.79 14.52 8.53
C ALA A 384 3.64 14.52 7.24
N ILE A 385 4.33 15.62 6.94
CA ILE A 385 5.18 15.75 5.75
C ILE A 385 6.50 14.98 5.91
N LYS A 386 7.14 15.10 7.07
CA LYS A 386 8.47 14.50 7.33
C LYS A 386 8.42 13.10 7.89
N GLY A 387 7.27 12.70 8.45
CA GLY A 387 7.13 11.49 9.26
C GLY A 387 7.49 11.74 10.73
N ILE A 388 6.95 10.91 11.61
CA ILE A 388 7.24 10.92 13.05
C ILE A 388 6.98 9.54 13.67
N GLY A 389 7.94 8.98 14.38
CA GLY A 389 7.80 7.67 15.00
C GLY A 389 7.45 6.59 13.97
N GLY A 390 6.33 5.90 14.14
CA GLY A 390 5.82 4.91 13.18
C GLY A 390 5.14 5.48 11.94
N MET A 391 4.91 6.79 11.88
CA MET A 391 4.30 7.44 10.73
C MET A 391 5.35 7.74 9.65
N PRO A 392 5.27 7.13 8.46
CA PRO A 392 6.18 7.44 7.37
C PRO A 392 5.93 8.85 6.79
N ALA A 393 6.96 9.41 6.16
CA ALA A 393 6.85 10.71 5.48
C ALA A 393 5.68 10.72 4.49
N LYS A 394 4.85 11.77 4.57
CA LYS A 394 3.65 11.97 3.73
C LYS A 394 2.64 10.81 3.79
N GLY A 395 2.65 10.00 4.85
CA GLY A 395 1.82 8.80 4.93
C GLY A 395 2.05 7.85 3.75
N THR A 396 3.27 7.81 3.20
CA THR A 396 3.68 7.09 1.97
C THR A 396 3.16 7.67 0.64
N CYS A 397 2.42 8.76 0.63
CA CYS A 397 2.05 9.46 -0.61
C CYS A 397 3.22 10.30 -1.14
N LEU A 398 4.28 9.68 -1.64
CA LEU A 398 5.48 10.39 -2.11
C LEU A 398 5.21 11.32 -3.30
N SER A 399 4.15 11.06 -4.07
CA SER A 399 3.70 11.89 -5.19
C SER A 399 2.83 13.08 -4.77
N CYS A 400 2.42 13.15 -3.50
CA CYS A 400 1.64 14.28 -2.99
C CYS A 400 2.55 15.48 -2.70
N SER A 401 2.09 16.67 -3.07
CA SER A 401 2.72 17.90 -2.62
C SER A 401 2.49 18.10 -1.12
N ASP A 402 3.28 18.95 -0.49
CA ASP A 402 3.12 19.26 0.93
C ASP A 402 1.74 19.88 1.23
N ASP A 403 1.22 20.70 0.31
CA ASP A 403 -0.12 21.29 0.46
C ASP A 403 -1.24 20.26 0.33
N GLU A 404 -1.07 19.24 -0.49
CA GLU A 404 -2.01 18.13 -0.58
C GLU A 404 -2.01 17.30 0.72
N ILE A 405 -0.83 17.10 1.34
CA ILE A 405 -0.72 16.45 2.66
C ILE A 405 -1.36 17.31 3.75
N LYS A 406 -1.13 18.64 3.75
CA LYS A 406 -1.82 19.55 4.68
C LYS A 406 -3.34 19.43 4.56
N GLN A 407 -3.89 19.39 3.35
CA GLN A 407 -5.34 19.19 3.14
C GLN A 407 -5.84 17.84 3.69
N ALA A 408 -5.05 16.78 3.62
CA ALA A 408 -5.42 15.50 4.22
C ALA A 408 -5.41 15.57 5.76
N VAL A 409 -4.42 16.26 6.34
CA VAL A 409 -4.37 16.55 7.78
C VAL A 409 -5.58 17.36 8.21
N ASP A 410 -5.94 18.42 7.48
CA ASP A 410 -7.09 19.25 7.79
C ASP A 410 -8.41 18.48 7.74
N TYR A 411 -8.53 17.58 6.76
CA TYR A 411 -9.68 16.68 6.71
C TYR A 411 -9.78 15.82 7.97
N MET A 412 -8.65 15.31 8.48
CA MET A 412 -8.61 14.52 9.71
C MET A 412 -8.92 15.38 10.95
N ILE A 413 -8.31 16.57 11.04
CA ILE A 413 -8.54 17.50 12.17
C ILE A 413 -9.98 18.00 12.20
N ALA A 414 -10.60 18.25 11.04
CA ALA A 414 -12.00 18.63 10.95
C ALA A 414 -12.95 17.60 11.57
N SER A 415 -12.60 16.32 11.48
CA SER A 415 -13.41 15.22 12.04
C SER A 415 -13.51 15.26 13.59
N VAL A 416 -12.50 15.83 14.25
CA VAL A 416 -12.43 15.90 15.72
C VAL A 416 -12.72 17.28 16.27
N THR A 417 -12.53 18.34 15.50
CA THR A 417 -12.77 19.72 15.95
C THR A 417 -14.11 20.27 15.50
N GLY A 418 -14.78 19.62 14.53
CA GLY A 418 -15.98 20.12 13.88
C GLY A 418 -15.77 21.40 13.05
N LYS A 419 -14.53 21.89 12.98
CA LYS A 419 -14.15 23.07 12.20
C LYS A 419 -13.50 22.61 10.91
N SER A 420 -14.16 22.85 9.77
CA SER A 420 -13.50 22.70 8.47
C SER A 420 -12.38 23.74 8.41
N VAL A 421 -11.14 23.28 8.32
CA VAL A 421 -10.05 24.17 7.94
C VAL A 421 -10.25 24.42 6.45
N VAL A 422 -10.83 25.56 6.14
CA VAL A 422 -10.96 26.01 4.76
C VAL A 422 -9.55 26.40 4.33
N HIS A 423 -8.85 25.50 3.63
CA HIS A 423 -7.80 25.98 2.76
C HIS A 423 -8.47 26.90 1.75
N ALA A 424 -8.16 28.17 1.82
CA ALA A 424 -8.51 29.11 0.78
C ALA A 424 -8.23 28.44 -0.58
N GLU A 425 -9.10 28.66 -1.54
CA GLU A 425 -8.95 28.22 -2.94
C GLU A 425 -7.49 28.28 -3.37
N LYS A 426 -7.08 27.39 -4.33
CA LYS A 426 -5.74 27.38 -4.96
C LYS A 426 -5.07 28.74 -4.81
N PRO A 427 -3.87 28.85 -4.23
CA PRO A 427 -3.27 30.15 -4.02
C PRO A 427 -3.37 30.90 -5.34
N LYS A 428 -4.13 31.98 -5.34
CA LYS A 428 -4.19 32.92 -6.45
C LYS A 428 -2.75 33.23 -6.74
N ARG A 429 -2.29 32.93 -7.95
CA ARG A 429 -0.92 33.21 -8.34
C ARG A 429 -0.68 34.68 -8.05
N LEU A 430 0.04 34.95 -6.94
CA LEU A 430 0.22 36.31 -6.48
C LEU A 430 1.00 37.08 -7.56
N THR A 431 0.50 38.22 -7.93
CA THR A 431 1.08 39.11 -8.95
C THR A 431 2.22 39.93 -8.32
N MET A 432 2.96 40.66 -9.16
CA MET A 432 3.95 41.63 -8.68
C MET A 432 3.30 42.74 -7.85
N ASP A 433 2.07 43.12 -8.17
CA ASP A 433 1.28 44.09 -7.40
C ASP A 433 0.90 43.56 -6.02
N ASP A 434 0.56 42.27 -5.92
CA ASP A 434 0.36 41.60 -4.62
C ASP A 434 1.68 41.61 -3.82
N GLY A 435 2.81 41.31 -4.47
CA GLY A 435 4.14 41.34 -3.86
C GLY A 435 4.51 42.73 -3.33
N LYS A 436 4.19 43.76 -4.08
CA LYS A 436 4.36 45.16 -3.67
C LYS A 436 3.52 45.49 -2.43
N ARG A 437 2.24 45.14 -2.46
CA ARG A 437 1.33 45.36 -1.33
C ARG A 437 1.82 44.64 -0.06
N ILE A 438 2.27 43.38 -0.18
CA ILE A 438 2.79 42.61 0.95
C ILE A 438 4.08 43.22 1.49
N TYR A 439 4.99 43.65 0.60
CA TYR A 439 6.18 44.42 0.95
C TYR A 439 5.85 45.69 1.75
N GLU A 440 4.92 46.50 1.26
CA GLU A 440 4.52 47.75 1.90
C GLU A 440 3.94 47.52 3.30
N GLN A 441 3.19 46.43 3.49
CA GLN A 441 2.56 46.09 4.76
C GLN A 441 3.51 45.49 5.80
N ASN A 442 4.50 44.71 5.37
CA ASN A 442 5.25 43.86 6.30
C ASN A 442 6.78 44.07 6.26
N CYS A 443 7.37 44.45 5.11
CA CYS A 443 8.80 44.50 4.90
C CYS A 443 9.35 45.92 4.87
N SER A 444 8.52 46.89 4.52
CA SER A 444 8.89 48.30 4.32
C SER A 444 9.51 48.95 5.56
N VAL A 445 9.09 48.55 6.75
CA VAL A 445 9.60 49.09 8.03
C VAL A 445 11.13 49.05 8.08
N CYS A 446 11.74 47.94 7.66
CA CYS A 446 13.19 47.79 7.64
C CYS A 446 13.78 48.19 6.28
N HIS A 447 13.18 47.75 5.18
CA HIS A 447 13.74 47.87 3.85
C HIS A 447 13.56 49.25 3.21
N THR A 448 12.62 50.11 3.71
CA THR A 448 12.54 51.53 3.27
C THR A 448 13.47 52.42 4.09
N SER A 449 13.57 52.14 5.39
CA SER A 449 14.40 52.95 6.28
C SER A 449 15.92 52.59 6.23
N GLY A 450 16.25 51.41 5.72
CA GLY A 450 17.62 50.88 5.79
C GLY A 450 18.02 50.39 7.19
N PHE A 451 17.04 50.08 8.03
CA PHE A 451 17.28 49.63 9.41
C PHE A 451 18.20 48.38 9.44
N LYS A 452 19.28 48.44 10.24
CA LYS A 452 20.30 47.40 10.33
C LYS A 452 20.89 46.99 8.98
N ASN A 453 21.10 47.94 8.10
CA ASN A 453 21.61 47.74 6.74
C ASN A 453 20.69 46.90 5.83
N ALA A 454 19.37 46.88 6.08
CA ALA A 454 18.41 46.27 5.19
C ALA A 454 18.46 46.96 3.81
N PRO A 455 18.70 46.24 2.71
CA PRO A 455 18.84 46.84 1.39
C PRO A 455 17.48 47.38 0.91
N LYS A 456 17.42 48.60 0.42
CA LYS A 456 16.21 49.25 -0.11
C LYS A 456 15.87 48.67 -1.48
N PRO A 457 14.59 48.39 -1.80
CA PRO A 457 14.23 48.06 -3.15
C PRO A 457 14.61 49.18 -4.13
N GLY A 458 15.20 48.81 -5.27
CA GLY A 458 15.75 49.75 -6.24
C GLY A 458 17.22 50.12 -6.02
N ASP A 459 17.81 49.78 -4.89
CA ASP A 459 19.25 49.95 -4.65
C ASP A 459 20.06 48.78 -5.24
N ILE A 460 20.44 48.93 -6.51
CA ILE A 460 21.09 47.87 -7.32
C ILE A 460 22.37 47.36 -6.65
N GLU A 461 23.21 48.25 -6.10
CA GLU A 461 24.46 47.86 -5.48
C GLU A 461 24.24 47.07 -4.16
N ALA A 462 23.32 47.52 -3.33
CA ALA A 462 23.00 46.84 -2.09
C ALA A 462 22.36 45.47 -2.32
N TRP A 463 21.58 45.29 -3.40
CA TRP A 463 20.94 44.02 -3.76
C TRP A 463 21.83 43.09 -4.57
N LYS A 464 22.95 43.59 -5.14
CA LYS A 464 23.81 42.78 -6.00
C LYS A 464 24.20 41.41 -5.38
N PRO A 465 24.60 41.29 -4.10
CA PRO A 465 24.95 40.00 -3.51
C PRO A 465 23.78 39.00 -3.43
N MET A 466 22.56 39.50 -3.25
CA MET A 466 21.33 38.66 -3.22
C MET A 466 20.91 38.23 -4.62
N VAL A 467 21.01 39.16 -5.58
CA VAL A 467 20.74 38.90 -6.99
C VAL A 467 21.73 37.89 -7.57
N ASP A 468 22.99 37.98 -7.22
CA ASP A 468 24.05 37.06 -7.67
C ASP A 468 23.91 35.67 -7.00
N ALA A 469 23.48 35.61 -5.73
CA ALA A 469 23.19 34.36 -5.02
C ALA A 469 21.90 33.65 -5.55
N GLY A 470 21.06 34.39 -6.22
CA GLY A 470 19.80 33.90 -6.79
C GLY A 470 18.60 33.95 -5.84
N PHE A 471 17.41 33.83 -6.44
CA PHE A 471 16.14 33.93 -5.73
C PHE A 471 16.01 32.91 -4.58
N LEU A 472 16.30 31.64 -4.86
CA LEU A 472 16.11 30.55 -3.89
C LEU A 472 16.97 30.77 -2.63
N ALA A 473 18.25 31.12 -2.80
CA ALA A 473 19.15 31.35 -1.67
C ALA A 473 18.72 32.58 -0.83
N THR A 474 18.16 33.60 -1.47
CA THR A 474 17.62 34.79 -0.79
C THR A 474 16.38 34.44 0.01
N TYR A 475 15.45 33.70 -0.58
CA TYR A 475 14.25 33.21 0.06
C TYR A 475 14.54 32.31 1.27
N GLU A 476 15.44 31.31 1.12
CA GLU A 476 15.82 30.41 2.20
C GLU A 476 16.45 31.14 3.40
N ASN A 477 17.23 32.19 3.17
CA ASN A 477 17.79 33.00 4.25
C ASN A 477 16.72 33.77 5.02
N ILE A 478 15.68 34.27 4.34
CA ILE A 478 14.55 34.96 4.95
C ILE A 478 13.72 33.98 5.77
N MET A 479 13.40 32.84 5.20
CA MET A 479 12.61 31.80 5.88
C MET A 479 13.31 31.27 7.13
N ALA A 480 14.62 31.08 7.06
CA ALA A 480 15.42 30.57 8.17
C ALA A 480 15.86 31.65 9.19
N GLY A 481 15.52 32.92 8.97
CA GLY A 481 15.94 34.01 9.84
C GLY A 481 17.45 34.26 9.84
N ARG A 482 18.12 34.13 8.68
CA ARG A 482 19.55 34.33 8.52
C ARG A 482 19.90 35.72 7.98
N LYS A 483 21.17 36.13 8.05
CA LYS A 483 21.69 37.40 7.52
C LYS A 483 20.91 38.62 8.01
N GLY A 484 20.54 38.66 9.29
CA GLY A 484 19.88 39.81 9.90
C GLY A 484 18.35 39.78 9.88
N HIS A 485 17.73 38.79 9.24
CA HIS A 485 16.30 38.57 9.28
C HIS A 485 15.90 37.78 10.53
N LEU A 486 14.70 38.05 11.04
CA LEU A 486 13.95 37.10 11.86
C LEU A 486 13.34 36.02 10.93
N PRO A 487 13.03 34.82 11.43
CA PRO A 487 12.34 33.80 10.65
C PRO A 487 11.08 34.38 9.98
N HIS A 488 10.84 34.01 8.71
CA HIS A 488 9.77 34.55 7.88
C HIS A 488 9.85 36.07 7.62
N GLY A 489 11.06 36.69 7.77
CA GLY A 489 11.20 38.13 7.63
C GLY A 489 10.42 38.95 8.66
N ALA A 490 10.11 38.36 9.82
CA ALA A 490 9.22 38.90 10.87
C ALA A 490 7.74 38.98 10.49
N CYS A 491 7.30 38.49 9.34
CA CYS A 491 5.88 38.41 8.99
C CYS A 491 5.27 37.13 9.56
N VAL A 492 4.69 37.20 10.75
CA VAL A 492 4.15 36.04 11.47
C VAL A 492 2.92 35.44 10.77
N ASP A 493 2.13 36.28 10.08
CA ASP A 493 0.87 35.90 9.46
C ASP A 493 0.99 35.70 7.93
N CYS A 494 2.18 35.92 7.34
CA CYS A 494 2.37 35.71 5.90
C CYS A 494 2.49 34.22 5.57
N SER A 495 1.78 33.80 4.53
CA SER A 495 2.03 32.52 3.87
C SER A 495 3.37 32.54 3.12
N ASP A 496 3.95 31.37 2.88
CA ASP A 496 5.17 31.21 2.06
C ASP A 496 5.01 31.87 0.68
N ALA A 497 3.82 31.76 0.06
CA ALA A 497 3.53 32.38 -1.23
C ALA A 497 3.56 33.91 -1.16
N GLU A 498 3.11 34.50 -0.07
CA GLU A 498 3.15 35.97 0.15
C GLU A 498 4.58 36.45 0.37
N ILE A 499 5.39 35.70 1.13
CA ILE A 499 6.83 36.01 1.29
C ILE A 499 7.54 35.91 -0.07
N VAL A 500 7.27 34.84 -0.85
CA VAL A 500 7.81 34.67 -2.21
C VAL A 500 7.45 35.89 -3.09
N ALA A 501 6.19 36.35 -3.07
CA ALA A 501 5.75 37.47 -3.87
C ALA A 501 6.44 38.79 -3.45
N ALA A 502 6.58 39.04 -2.15
CA ALA A 502 7.29 40.21 -1.64
C ALA A 502 8.79 40.21 -1.98
N VAL A 503 9.45 39.05 -1.86
CA VAL A 503 10.87 38.89 -2.24
C VAL A 503 11.07 39.10 -3.75
N LYS A 504 10.17 38.53 -4.56
CA LYS A 504 10.20 38.77 -6.03
C LYS A 504 10.07 40.24 -6.36
N TYR A 505 9.13 40.94 -5.73
CA TYR A 505 8.95 42.39 -5.92
C TYR A 505 10.25 43.13 -5.59
N MET A 506 10.84 42.94 -4.42
CA MET A 506 12.07 43.63 -4.03
C MET A 506 13.25 43.31 -4.96
N MET A 507 13.40 42.08 -5.40
CA MET A 507 14.47 41.67 -6.33
C MET A 507 14.25 42.23 -7.73
N GLN A 508 13.00 42.28 -8.21
CA GLN A 508 12.65 42.82 -9.53
C GLN A 508 12.95 44.34 -9.61
N GLU A 509 12.56 45.08 -8.57
CA GLU A 509 12.88 46.52 -8.46
C GLU A 509 14.37 46.77 -8.45
N SER A 510 15.15 45.87 -7.87
CA SER A 510 16.60 46.01 -7.67
C SER A 510 17.45 45.39 -8.80
N ALA A 511 16.84 44.69 -9.74
CA ALA A 511 17.49 44.05 -10.89
C ALA A 511 16.56 44.08 -12.11
N PRO A 512 16.29 45.28 -12.70
CA PRO A 512 15.27 45.45 -13.73
C PRO A 512 15.53 44.67 -15.04
N GLY A 513 16.72 44.11 -15.21
CA GLY A 513 17.05 43.27 -16.38
C GLY A 513 16.84 41.76 -16.17
N LYS A 514 16.42 41.29 -14.98
CA LYS A 514 16.17 39.89 -14.67
C LYS A 514 14.65 39.65 -14.49
N ASP A 515 14.16 38.57 -15.04
CA ASP A 515 12.76 38.15 -14.88
C ASP A 515 12.63 37.13 -13.75
N TYR A 516 11.94 37.51 -12.69
CA TYR A 516 11.63 36.65 -11.54
C TYR A 516 10.20 36.09 -11.58
N SER A 517 9.46 36.31 -12.65
CA SER A 517 8.05 35.85 -12.77
C SER A 517 7.92 34.34 -12.90
N LEU A 518 8.98 33.65 -13.31
CA LEU A 518 9.01 32.20 -13.59
C LEU A 518 9.39 31.32 -12.39
N TRP A 519 9.68 31.91 -11.22
CA TRP A 519 10.08 31.18 -10.01
C TRP A 519 8.92 30.96 -9.06
#